data_a15aa5b43b58c84b01e5305dcff1e9d0
#
_entry.id   a15aa5b43b58c84b01e5305dcff1e9d0
#
_cell.length_a   1.000
_cell.length_b   1.000
_cell.length_c   1.000
_cell.angle_alpha   90.00
_cell.angle_beta   90.00
_cell.angle_gamma   90.00
#
_symmetry.space_group_name_H-M   'P 1'
#
loop_
_entity.id
_entity.type
_entity.pdbx_description
1 polymer ?
#
loop_
_entity_poly.entity_id
_entity_poly.type
_entity_poly.pdbx_seq_one_letter_code
_entity_poly.pdbx_strand_id
1 'polypeptide(L)'
;GMDRAALLRAIAPLSLANYTDDPMLQLACAHAHCREDVGWPSEFRSTADFAGRVEAARGRRLRIGYLSSDLRDHAIGYLMAGMFDLHDRSACEVFAYYNGIPQEDATKARIRGAVEHWREIAALDDDAALGLILADGIDILVDVNGHTRGARTRLLARRPAPIVVNWLGYPGSMGSPYHHYIIADPYVIPPGSEGLYTERVVRLPCYQPNDRLRPTGADPAPTRRAAGLPEDATVFCCFNGTQKITPFVFERWMRILRDVPGGVLWLLKSCEEVDLRLRGHAAAAGIAPERLVFAPLATNREHLARYALADLFLDTAPYGAHTTASDALWMGVPVLTVPGRGFAARVCASLVHAAGAPEFVCSSPEAY
;
A
#
# COMPACT_ATOMS: atom_id res chain seq x y z
N GLY A 1 -9.50 -5.74 -32.79
CA GLY A 1 -9.58 -5.66 -31.35
C GLY A 1 -8.29 -6.15 -30.75
N MET A 2 -7.81 -5.47 -29.70
CA MET A 2 -6.58 -5.89 -28.98
C MET A 2 -6.83 -7.28 -28.35
N ASP A 3 -5.90 -8.20 -28.52
CA ASP A 3 -5.96 -9.50 -27.88
C ASP A 3 -5.96 -9.32 -26.34
N ARG A 4 -6.87 -10.02 -25.64
CA ARG A 4 -6.98 -9.93 -24.17
C ARG A 4 -5.67 -10.29 -23.47
N ALA A 5 -4.92 -11.26 -24.00
CA ALA A 5 -3.62 -11.63 -23.49
C ALA A 5 -2.59 -10.49 -23.67
N ALA A 6 -2.62 -9.79 -24.80
CA ALA A 6 -1.76 -8.62 -25.05
C ALA A 6 -2.10 -7.46 -24.10
N LEU A 7 -3.40 -7.25 -23.76
CA LEU A 7 -3.81 -6.23 -22.82
C LEU A 7 -3.29 -6.51 -21.40
N LEU A 8 -3.42 -7.76 -20.93
CA LEU A 8 -2.92 -8.15 -19.59
C LEU A 8 -1.41 -7.98 -19.45
N ARG A 9 -0.68 -8.11 -20.56
CA ARG A 9 0.77 -7.88 -20.60
C ARG A 9 1.13 -6.39 -20.60
N ALA A 10 0.32 -5.55 -21.24
CA ALA A 10 0.59 -4.13 -21.40
C ALA A 10 0.30 -3.31 -20.12
N ILE A 11 -0.48 -3.85 -19.17
CA ILE A 11 -0.88 -3.14 -17.96
C ILE A 11 -0.08 -3.67 -16.76
N ALA A 12 0.63 -2.77 -16.06
CA ALA A 12 1.29 -3.14 -14.81
C ALA A 12 0.25 -3.61 -13.77
N PRO A 13 0.52 -4.68 -13.00
CA PRO A 13 -0.44 -5.26 -12.04
C PRO A 13 -1.03 -4.25 -11.06
N LEU A 14 -0.22 -3.34 -10.50
CA LEU A 14 -0.69 -2.29 -9.61
C LEU A 14 -1.64 -1.31 -10.32
N SER A 15 -1.38 -0.98 -11.58
CA SER A 15 -2.23 -0.08 -12.36
C SER A 15 -3.61 -0.68 -12.65
N LEU A 16 -3.68 -2.00 -12.82
CA LEU A 16 -4.94 -2.71 -13.07
C LEU A 16 -5.94 -2.54 -11.92
N ALA A 17 -5.46 -2.42 -10.68
CA ALA A 17 -6.31 -2.21 -9.51
C ALA A 17 -7.16 -0.93 -9.58
N ASN A 18 -6.76 0.08 -10.38
CA ASN A 18 -7.56 1.29 -10.59
C ASN A 18 -8.79 1.05 -11.48
N TYR A 19 -8.83 -0.05 -12.23
CA TYR A 19 -9.87 -0.30 -13.24
C TYR A 19 -10.79 -1.46 -12.87
N THR A 20 -10.34 -2.38 -12.02
CA THR A 20 -11.13 -3.56 -11.64
C THR A 20 -10.75 -4.08 -10.25
N ASP A 21 -11.75 -4.58 -9.54
CA ASP A 21 -11.58 -5.34 -8.31
C ASP A 21 -11.71 -6.86 -8.51
N ASP A 22 -11.72 -7.32 -9.76
CA ASP A 22 -11.78 -8.75 -10.07
C ASP A 22 -10.47 -9.44 -9.70
N PRO A 23 -10.44 -10.28 -8.63
CA PRO A 23 -9.20 -10.88 -8.15
C PRO A 23 -8.62 -11.91 -9.12
N MET A 24 -9.46 -12.57 -9.94
CA MET A 24 -8.98 -13.50 -10.98
C MET A 24 -8.27 -12.78 -12.10
N LEU A 25 -8.79 -11.61 -12.51
CA LEU A 25 -8.16 -10.80 -13.54
C LEU A 25 -6.85 -10.19 -13.01
N GLN A 26 -6.82 -9.76 -11.74
CA GLN A 26 -5.62 -9.26 -11.08
C GLN A 26 -4.55 -10.37 -10.98
N LEU A 27 -4.93 -11.59 -10.58
CA LEU A 27 -4.02 -12.74 -10.54
C LEU A 27 -3.47 -13.08 -11.94
N ALA A 28 -4.34 -13.12 -12.97
CA ALA A 28 -3.92 -13.40 -14.34
C ALA A 28 -2.93 -12.33 -14.87
N CYS A 29 -3.16 -11.07 -14.56
CA CYS A 29 -2.25 -9.97 -14.90
C CYS A 29 -0.89 -10.11 -14.19
N ALA A 30 -0.89 -10.36 -12.88
CA ALA A 30 0.33 -10.57 -12.09
C ALA A 30 1.13 -11.76 -12.61
N HIS A 31 0.45 -12.88 -12.93
CA HIS A 31 1.07 -14.06 -13.50
C HIS A 31 1.70 -13.79 -14.90
N ALA A 32 0.97 -13.08 -15.77
CA ALA A 32 1.48 -12.71 -17.08
C ALA A 32 2.72 -11.81 -16.98
N HIS A 33 2.66 -10.82 -16.05
CA HIS A 33 3.76 -9.90 -15.81
C HIS A 33 5.00 -10.62 -15.27
N CYS A 34 4.86 -11.50 -14.27
CA CYS A 34 5.96 -12.31 -13.77
C CYS A 34 6.59 -13.18 -14.86
N ARG A 35 5.76 -13.81 -15.70
CA ARG A 35 6.24 -14.67 -16.78
C ARG A 35 7.04 -13.90 -17.84
N GLU A 36 6.68 -12.68 -18.15
CA GLU A 36 7.36 -11.84 -19.15
C GLU A 36 8.62 -11.16 -18.61
N ASP A 37 8.53 -10.58 -17.40
CA ASP A 37 9.65 -9.84 -16.81
C ASP A 37 10.78 -10.77 -16.36
N VAL A 38 10.42 -11.91 -15.78
CA VAL A 38 11.38 -12.83 -15.15
C VAL A 38 11.63 -14.07 -15.99
N GLY A 39 10.65 -14.52 -16.77
CA GLY A 39 10.62 -15.88 -17.29
C GLY A 39 10.44 -16.91 -16.15
N TRP A 40 10.48 -18.17 -16.51
CA TRP A 40 10.65 -19.26 -15.55
C TRP A 40 12.16 -19.46 -15.38
N PRO A 41 12.73 -19.27 -14.16
CA PRO A 41 14.16 -19.50 -13.97
C PRO A 41 14.50 -20.93 -14.36
N SER A 42 15.51 -21.09 -15.19
CA SER A 42 16.02 -22.42 -15.58
C SER A 42 16.63 -23.18 -14.39
N GLU A 43 17.05 -22.42 -13.38
CA GLU A 43 17.60 -22.94 -12.14
C GLU A 43 16.80 -22.38 -10.95
N PHE A 44 15.78 -23.13 -10.55
CA PHE A 44 14.97 -22.81 -9.38
C PHE A 44 15.49 -23.56 -8.17
N ARG A 45 16.04 -22.81 -7.17
CA ARG A 45 16.45 -23.43 -5.91
C ARG A 45 15.26 -24.09 -5.22
N SER A 46 15.39 -25.39 -4.97
CA SER A 46 14.38 -26.17 -4.26
C SER A 46 14.48 -25.99 -2.75
N THR A 47 13.52 -26.50 -2.00
CA THR A 47 13.62 -26.56 -0.53
C THR A 47 14.80 -27.42 -0.08
N ALA A 48 15.19 -28.44 -0.88
CA ALA A 48 16.34 -29.30 -0.60
C ALA A 48 17.66 -28.52 -0.59
N ASP A 49 17.81 -27.48 -1.44
CA ASP A 49 19.01 -26.64 -1.48
C ASP A 49 19.23 -25.84 -0.19
N PHE A 50 18.20 -25.73 0.63
CA PHE A 50 18.22 -25.06 1.94
C PHE A 50 18.14 -26.02 3.13
N ALA A 51 18.13 -27.34 2.93
CA ALA A 51 17.95 -28.31 4.01
C ALA A 51 18.95 -28.12 5.16
N GLY A 52 20.23 -27.90 4.84
CA GLY A 52 21.25 -27.64 5.86
C GLY A 52 21.04 -26.32 6.62
N ARG A 53 20.49 -25.28 5.96
CA ARG A 53 20.17 -24.01 6.62
C ARG A 53 18.96 -24.14 7.54
N VAL A 54 17.92 -24.83 7.11
CA VAL A 54 16.73 -25.07 7.92
C VAL A 54 17.10 -25.83 9.20
N GLU A 55 17.99 -26.81 9.09
CA GLU A 55 18.49 -27.53 10.26
C GLU A 55 19.37 -26.63 11.14
N ALA A 56 20.29 -25.86 10.55
CA ALA A 56 21.12 -24.91 11.26
C ALA A 56 20.35 -23.73 11.91
N ALA A 57 19.14 -23.47 11.47
CA ALA A 57 18.27 -22.47 12.10
C ALA A 57 17.70 -22.94 13.46
N ARG A 58 17.69 -24.26 13.70
CA ARG A 58 17.28 -24.81 15.00
C ARG A 58 18.30 -24.42 16.07
N GLY A 59 17.83 -23.77 17.09
CA GLY A 59 18.68 -23.37 18.25
C GLY A 59 19.42 -22.03 18.09
N ARG A 60 19.17 -21.27 17.00
CA ARG A 60 19.60 -19.87 16.86
C ARG A 60 18.43 -18.94 16.57
N ARG A 61 18.67 -17.64 16.65
CA ARG A 61 17.69 -16.63 16.19
C ARG A 61 17.41 -16.80 14.71
N LEU A 62 16.14 -16.63 14.30
CA LEU A 62 15.75 -16.61 12.90
C LEU A 62 16.22 -15.32 12.24
N ARG A 63 16.83 -15.41 11.07
CA ARG A 63 17.26 -14.26 10.28
C ARG A 63 16.14 -13.82 9.33
N ILE A 64 15.57 -12.65 9.61
CA ILE A 64 14.47 -12.07 8.83
C ILE A 64 15.02 -10.89 8.04
N GLY A 65 14.96 -10.97 6.71
CA GLY A 65 15.35 -9.90 5.80
C GLY A 65 14.13 -9.17 5.23
N TYR A 66 14.18 -7.84 5.18
CA TYR A 66 13.19 -6.99 4.52
C TYR A 66 13.82 -6.35 3.29
N LEU A 67 13.30 -6.68 2.11
CA LEU A 67 13.75 -6.12 0.83
C LEU A 67 12.80 -5.02 0.39
N SER A 68 13.31 -3.80 0.22
CA SER A 68 12.48 -2.68 -0.23
C SER A 68 13.27 -1.50 -0.78
N SER A 69 12.70 -0.81 -1.78
CA SER A 69 13.13 0.51 -2.25
C SER A 69 12.58 1.66 -1.41
N ASP A 70 11.66 1.39 -0.48
CA ASP A 70 10.79 2.38 0.13
C ASP A 70 10.93 2.50 1.66
N LEU A 71 12.01 1.96 2.25
CA LEU A 71 12.37 2.14 3.67
C LEU A 71 12.98 3.53 3.89
N ARG A 72 12.22 4.57 3.59
CA ARG A 72 12.59 5.99 3.58
C ARG A 72 11.35 6.85 3.78
N ASP A 73 11.48 8.18 3.60
CA ASP A 73 10.32 9.09 3.52
C ASP A 73 9.43 8.69 2.32
N HIS A 74 8.59 7.73 2.58
CA HIS A 74 7.62 7.12 1.67
C HIS A 74 6.49 6.50 2.51
N ALA A 75 5.32 6.28 1.90
CA ALA A 75 4.17 5.65 2.57
C ALA A 75 4.53 4.36 3.32
N ILE A 76 5.30 3.47 2.70
CA ILE A 76 5.77 2.22 3.30
C ILE A 76 6.68 2.48 4.51
N GLY A 77 7.65 3.39 4.37
CA GLY A 77 8.55 3.76 5.47
C GLY A 77 7.79 4.31 6.67
N TYR A 78 6.81 5.20 6.46
CA TYR A 78 5.98 5.78 7.53
C TYR A 78 5.14 4.73 8.26
N LEU A 79 4.66 3.71 7.56
CA LEU A 79 3.89 2.62 8.17
C LEU A 79 4.78 1.66 8.96
N MET A 80 5.97 1.35 8.44
CA MET A 80 6.82 0.28 8.97
C MET A 80 7.83 0.74 10.02
N ALA A 81 8.16 2.03 10.10
CA ALA A 81 9.28 2.52 10.91
C ALA A 81 9.24 2.02 12.36
N GLY A 82 8.08 2.08 13.02
CA GLY A 82 7.94 1.62 14.40
C GLY A 82 7.92 0.09 14.57
N MET A 83 7.63 -0.65 13.50
CA MET A 83 7.59 -2.12 13.56
C MET A 83 8.97 -2.73 13.81
N PHE A 84 10.02 -2.12 13.26
CA PHE A 84 11.38 -2.65 13.40
C PHE A 84 11.87 -2.66 14.84
N ASP A 85 11.40 -1.73 15.67
CA ASP A 85 11.71 -1.68 17.11
C ASP A 85 10.99 -2.78 17.91
N LEU A 86 9.91 -3.36 17.38
CA LEU A 86 9.04 -4.31 18.07
C LEU A 86 9.44 -5.78 17.88
N HIS A 87 10.46 -6.05 17.07
CA HIS A 87 10.94 -7.43 16.90
C HIS A 87 11.56 -7.96 18.20
N ASP A 88 11.19 -9.18 18.56
CA ASP A 88 11.86 -9.90 19.65
C ASP A 88 13.28 -10.30 19.25
N ARG A 89 14.25 -9.52 19.72
CA ARG A 89 15.69 -9.71 19.44
C ARG A 89 16.27 -10.98 20.07
N SER A 90 15.56 -11.59 20.99
CA SER A 90 15.94 -12.91 21.50
C SER A 90 15.60 -14.04 20.54
N ALA A 91 14.54 -13.85 19.74
CA ALA A 91 14.01 -14.84 18.80
C ALA A 91 14.47 -14.61 17.35
N CYS A 92 14.67 -13.36 16.93
CA CYS A 92 15.04 -13.04 15.55
C CYS A 92 16.16 -12.01 15.45
N GLU A 93 16.88 -12.07 14.34
CA GLU A 93 17.92 -11.16 13.87
C GLU A 93 17.41 -10.48 12.61
N VAL A 94 17.39 -9.14 12.57
CA VAL A 94 16.68 -8.37 11.54
C VAL A 94 17.64 -7.70 10.59
N PHE A 95 17.41 -7.97 9.30
CA PHE A 95 18.15 -7.41 8.16
C PHE A 95 17.23 -6.54 7.32
N ALA A 96 17.75 -5.43 6.82
CA ALA A 96 17.10 -4.63 5.80
C ALA A 96 17.99 -4.55 4.55
N TYR A 97 17.43 -4.90 3.40
CA TYR A 97 18.05 -4.79 2.08
C TYR A 97 17.41 -3.62 1.35
N TYR A 98 18.07 -2.49 1.38
CA TYR A 98 17.57 -1.26 0.77
C TYR A 98 18.07 -1.12 -0.67
N ASN A 99 17.14 -1.03 -1.61
CA ASN A 99 17.43 -0.87 -3.03
C ASN A 99 16.82 0.41 -3.64
N GLY A 100 16.49 1.38 -2.80
CA GLY A 100 15.91 2.65 -3.21
C GLY A 100 16.93 3.70 -3.62
N ILE A 101 16.46 4.95 -3.71
CA ILE A 101 17.28 6.10 -4.08
C ILE A 101 18.35 6.40 -3.01
N PRO A 102 19.55 6.88 -3.38
CA PRO A 102 20.64 7.14 -2.45
C PRO A 102 20.45 8.45 -1.66
N GLN A 103 19.22 8.71 -1.20
CA GLN A 103 18.88 9.89 -0.41
C GLN A 103 18.76 9.52 1.05
N GLU A 104 19.29 10.37 1.93
CA GLU A 104 19.09 10.26 3.37
C GLU A 104 17.90 11.10 3.81
N ASP A 105 17.09 10.54 4.67
CA ASP A 105 15.97 11.20 5.32
C ASP A 105 15.74 10.66 6.74
N ALA A 106 14.87 11.30 7.49
CA ALA A 106 14.64 10.96 8.90
C ALA A 106 14.04 9.54 9.08
N THR A 107 13.16 9.13 8.19
CA THR A 107 12.54 7.80 8.25
C THR A 107 13.56 6.70 7.93
N LYS A 108 14.39 6.89 6.89
CA LYS A 108 15.47 5.97 6.55
C LYS A 108 16.48 5.84 7.69
N ALA A 109 16.91 6.97 8.25
CA ALA A 109 17.85 6.98 9.37
C ALA A 109 17.30 6.24 10.59
N ARG A 110 16.01 6.45 10.92
CA ARG A 110 15.33 5.75 12.01
C ARG A 110 15.24 4.25 11.76
N ILE A 111 14.79 3.80 10.58
CA ILE A 111 14.69 2.37 10.26
C ILE A 111 16.08 1.72 10.30
N ARG A 112 17.11 2.38 9.74
CA ARG A 112 18.48 1.88 9.76
C ARG A 112 19.01 1.73 11.19
N GLY A 113 18.66 2.65 12.08
CA GLY A 113 19.02 2.54 13.51
C GLY A 113 18.27 1.44 14.27
N ALA A 114 17.09 1.02 13.76
CA ALA A 114 16.23 0.04 14.39
C ALA A 114 16.50 -1.41 13.94
N VAL A 115 17.20 -1.64 12.83
CA VAL A 115 17.59 -2.98 12.36
C VAL A 115 19.02 -3.31 12.79
N GLU A 116 19.33 -4.60 12.95
CA GLU A 116 20.69 -5.04 13.31
C GLU A 116 21.65 -4.98 12.11
N HIS A 117 21.12 -5.21 10.91
CA HIS A 117 21.90 -5.22 9.68
C HIS A 117 21.21 -4.42 8.58
N TRP A 118 21.85 -3.33 8.17
CA TRP A 118 21.43 -2.54 7.02
C TRP A 118 22.35 -2.81 5.84
N ARG A 119 21.78 -3.18 4.69
CA ARG A 119 22.49 -3.48 3.44
C ARG A 119 22.00 -2.57 2.33
N GLU A 120 22.86 -1.67 1.83
CA GLU A 120 22.58 -0.90 0.61
C GLU A 120 22.88 -1.79 -0.60
N ILE A 121 21.83 -2.13 -1.36
CA ILE A 121 21.95 -3.01 -2.53
C ILE A 121 21.52 -2.33 -3.84
N ALA A 122 21.21 -1.04 -3.81
CA ALA A 122 20.73 -0.30 -4.98
C ALA A 122 21.75 -0.31 -6.14
N ALA A 123 23.05 -0.27 -5.82
CA ALA A 123 24.15 -0.29 -6.80
C ALA A 123 24.58 -1.71 -7.20
N LEU A 124 24.04 -2.75 -6.56
CA LEU A 124 24.40 -4.15 -6.85
C LEU A 124 23.48 -4.69 -7.96
N ASP A 125 24.05 -5.42 -8.90
CA ASP A 125 23.25 -6.27 -9.81
C ASP A 125 22.60 -7.45 -9.05
N ASP A 126 21.76 -8.22 -9.72
CA ASP A 126 21.04 -9.32 -9.09
C ASP A 126 21.96 -10.47 -8.65
N ASP A 127 23.12 -10.67 -9.29
CA ASP A 127 24.10 -11.70 -8.90
C ASP A 127 24.79 -11.33 -7.60
N ALA A 128 25.29 -10.11 -7.50
CA ALA A 128 25.96 -9.61 -6.30
C ALA A 128 24.98 -9.50 -5.11
N ALA A 129 23.76 -9.02 -5.36
CA ALA A 129 22.72 -8.95 -4.32
C ALA A 129 22.31 -10.34 -3.83
N LEU A 130 22.15 -11.31 -4.73
CA LEU A 130 21.88 -12.70 -4.39
C LEU A 130 23.00 -13.29 -3.52
N GLY A 131 24.26 -13.10 -3.94
CA GLY A 131 25.43 -13.57 -3.19
C GLY A 131 25.46 -13.02 -1.76
N LEU A 132 25.14 -11.74 -1.59
CA LEU A 132 25.08 -11.07 -0.29
C LEU A 132 23.98 -11.68 0.59
N ILE A 133 22.74 -11.81 0.09
CA ILE A 133 21.61 -12.38 0.85
C ILE A 133 21.89 -13.84 1.24
N LEU A 134 22.50 -14.61 0.34
CA LEU A 134 22.90 -15.98 0.61
C LEU A 134 24.00 -16.07 1.68
N ALA A 135 24.97 -15.16 1.68
CA ALA A 135 26.02 -15.10 2.67
C ALA A 135 25.51 -14.66 4.05
N ASP A 136 24.56 -13.73 4.10
CA ASP A 136 23.88 -13.31 5.34
C ASP A 136 23.02 -14.45 5.93
N GLY A 137 22.71 -15.50 5.16
CA GLY A 137 22.04 -16.71 5.65
C GLY A 137 20.58 -16.46 6.06
N ILE A 138 19.86 -15.63 5.33
CA ILE A 138 18.45 -15.27 5.61
C ILE A 138 17.53 -16.50 5.57
N ASP A 139 16.71 -16.68 6.60
CA ASP A 139 15.71 -17.75 6.69
C ASP A 139 14.39 -17.35 6.03
N ILE A 140 13.96 -16.11 6.28
CA ILE A 140 12.72 -15.53 5.75
C ILE A 140 13.06 -14.18 5.10
N LEU A 141 12.80 -14.05 3.81
CA LEU A 141 12.93 -12.79 3.09
C LEU A 141 11.54 -12.24 2.78
N VAL A 142 11.26 -11.04 3.28
CA VAL A 142 10.02 -10.32 3.06
C VAL A 142 10.22 -9.34 1.89
N ASP A 143 9.52 -9.58 0.78
CA ASP A 143 9.41 -8.65 -0.33
C ASP A 143 8.37 -7.59 0.02
N VAL A 144 8.84 -6.38 0.26
CA VAL A 144 7.99 -5.24 0.63
C VAL A 144 7.63 -4.37 -0.58
N ASN A 145 8.15 -4.67 -1.76
CA ASN A 145 7.77 -4.00 -3.01
C ASN A 145 6.67 -4.75 -3.76
N GLY A 146 6.85 -6.04 -4.03
CA GLY A 146 5.99 -6.75 -4.96
C GLY A 146 6.01 -6.09 -6.35
N HIS A 147 4.84 -6.01 -7.03
CA HIS A 147 4.73 -5.36 -8.35
C HIS A 147 4.63 -3.83 -8.25
N THR A 148 5.57 -3.20 -7.56
CA THR A 148 5.70 -1.74 -7.49
C THR A 148 7.02 -1.26 -8.09
N ARG A 149 7.19 0.05 -8.22
CA ARG A 149 8.44 0.63 -8.71
C ARG A 149 9.60 0.26 -7.78
N GLY A 150 10.72 -0.16 -8.34
CA GLY A 150 11.90 -0.57 -7.58
C GLY A 150 11.90 -2.05 -7.16
N ALA A 151 10.90 -2.84 -7.58
CA ALA A 151 10.89 -4.29 -7.35
C ALA A 151 12.14 -4.98 -7.90
N ARG A 152 12.61 -6.00 -7.19
CA ARG A 152 13.74 -6.86 -7.59
C ARG A 152 13.22 -8.29 -7.88
N THR A 153 12.18 -8.38 -8.71
CA THR A 153 11.48 -9.63 -9.00
C THR A 153 12.41 -10.71 -9.56
N ARG A 154 13.39 -10.32 -10.41
CA ARG A 154 14.40 -11.25 -10.97
C ARG A 154 15.33 -11.81 -9.90
N LEU A 155 15.72 -10.99 -8.91
CA LEU A 155 16.47 -11.43 -7.74
C LEU A 155 15.66 -12.45 -6.93
N LEU A 156 14.39 -12.16 -6.65
CA LEU A 156 13.49 -13.03 -5.89
C LEU A 156 13.21 -14.35 -6.59
N ALA A 157 13.11 -14.34 -7.93
CA ALA A 157 12.92 -15.54 -8.74
C ALA A 157 14.09 -16.54 -8.60
N ARG A 158 15.26 -16.07 -8.22
CA ARG A 158 16.44 -16.93 -7.92
C ARG A 158 16.39 -17.51 -6.51
N ARG A 159 15.31 -17.26 -5.76
CA ARG A 159 15.03 -17.77 -4.43
C ARG A 159 16.22 -17.58 -3.49
N PRO A 160 16.49 -16.33 -3.02
CA PRO A 160 17.65 -16.00 -2.18
C PRO A 160 17.51 -16.52 -0.75
N ALA A 161 16.32 -16.95 -0.32
CA ALA A 161 16.03 -17.49 1.00
C ALA A 161 15.11 -18.73 0.93
N PRO A 162 15.09 -19.59 1.96
CA PRO A 162 14.18 -20.74 2.05
C PRO A 162 12.71 -20.33 1.92
N ILE A 163 12.34 -19.19 2.54
CA ILE A 163 11.00 -18.64 2.55
C ILE A 163 11.05 -17.21 2.00
N VAL A 164 10.22 -16.93 1.00
CA VAL A 164 9.98 -15.60 0.45
C VAL A 164 8.52 -15.23 0.69
N VAL A 165 8.29 -14.04 1.23
CA VAL A 165 6.97 -13.55 1.66
C VAL A 165 6.64 -12.28 0.93
N ASN A 166 5.45 -12.19 0.34
CA ASN A 166 4.88 -10.96 -0.21
C ASN A 166 4.16 -10.18 0.90
N TRP A 167 4.52 -8.93 1.12
CA TRP A 167 3.85 -8.11 2.13
C TRP A 167 3.88 -6.61 1.81
N LEU A 168 2.75 -5.97 1.99
CA LEU A 168 2.51 -4.55 2.14
C LEU A 168 2.58 -3.71 0.86
N GLY A 169 3.68 -3.73 0.10
CA GLY A 169 3.90 -2.79 -1.01
C GLY A 169 2.94 -2.98 -2.17
N TYR A 170 2.71 -4.22 -2.60
CA TYR A 170 1.75 -4.57 -3.63
C TYR A 170 0.52 -5.26 -3.01
N PRO A 171 -0.69 -4.69 -3.17
CA PRO A 171 -1.90 -5.21 -2.57
C PRO A 171 -2.56 -6.28 -3.46
N GLY A 172 -1.94 -7.44 -3.58
CA GLY A 172 -2.43 -8.55 -4.40
C GLY A 172 -1.46 -9.72 -4.47
N SER A 173 -1.85 -10.80 -5.14
CA SER A 173 -0.97 -11.93 -5.41
C SER A 173 0.13 -11.56 -6.39
N MET A 174 1.36 -12.02 -6.11
CA MET A 174 2.47 -11.88 -7.04
C MET A 174 2.29 -12.71 -8.32
N GLY A 175 1.40 -13.71 -8.32
CA GLY A 175 1.21 -14.60 -9.45
C GLY A 175 2.47 -15.42 -9.81
N SER A 176 3.38 -15.60 -8.86
CA SER A 176 4.69 -16.19 -9.05
C SER A 176 4.83 -17.52 -8.31
N PRO A 177 5.71 -18.45 -8.77
CA PRO A 177 5.95 -19.70 -8.07
C PRO A 177 7.01 -19.58 -6.96
N TYR A 178 7.65 -18.41 -6.80
CA TYR A 178 8.77 -18.20 -5.87
C TYR A 178 8.41 -17.34 -4.65
N HIS A 179 7.22 -16.77 -4.57
CA HIS A 179 6.66 -16.23 -3.34
C HIS A 179 5.85 -17.33 -2.65
N HIS A 180 6.23 -17.69 -1.43
CA HIS A 180 5.63 -18.82 -0.71
C HIS A 180 4.41 -18.41 0.09
N TYR A 181 4.44 -17.21 0.66
CA TYR A 181 3.40 -16.68 1.54
C TYR A 181 3.05 -15.24 1.18
N ILE A 182 1.79 -14.88 1.45
CA ILE A 182 1.31 -13.50 1.48
C ILE A 182 0.78 -13.18 2.87
N ILE A 183 1.21 -12.04 3.43
CA ILE A 183 0.65 -11.55 4.70
C ILE A 183 -0.61 -10.76 4.41
N ALA A 184 -1.67 -11.13 5.09
CA ALA A 184 -3.02 -10.59 4.95
C ALA A 184 -3.72 -10.49 6.31
N ASP A 185 -5.01 -10.22 6.30
CA ASP A 185 -5.92 -10.36 7.43
C ASP A 185 -7.28 -10.92 6.95
N PRO A 186 -8.23 -11.22 7.86
CA PRO A 186 -9.52 -11.80 7.49
C PRO A 186 -10.40 -10.90 6.60
N TYR A 187 -10.11 -9.60 6.53
CA TYR A 187 -10.86 -8.64 5.73
C TYR A 187 -10.29 -8.50 4.32
N VAL A 188 -8.96 -8.37 4.16
CA VAL A 188 -8.34 -8.23 2.84
C VAL A 188 -8.33 -9.53 2.05
N ILE A 189 -8.14 -10.69 2.70
CA ILE A 189 -8.33 -12.02 2.11
C ILE A 189 -9.28 -12.81 3.01
N PRO A 190 -10.58 -12.76 2.75
CA PRO A 190 -11.54 -13.53 3.54
C PRO A 190 -11.26 -15.03 3.49
N PRO A 191 -11.61 -15.77 4.56
CA PRO A 191 -11.59 -17.24 4.53
C PRO A 191 -12.39 -17.77 3.34
N GLY A 192 -11.82 -18.75 2.62
CA GLY A 192 -12.40 -19.33 1.40
C GLY A 192 -11.98 -18.63 0.11
N SER A 193 -11.21 -17.52 0.18
CA SER A 193 -10.70 -16.80 -1.00
C SER A 193 -9.24 -17.12 -1.33
N GLU A 194 -8.62 -18.08 -0.63
CA GLU A 194 -7.21 -18.45 -0.78
C GLU A 194 -6.85 -18.91 -2.19
N GLY A 195 -7.78 -19.57 -2.89
CA GLY A 195 -7.59 -20.04 -4.26
C GLY A 195 -7.40 -18.92 -5.31
N LEU A 196 -7.58 -17.66 -4.92
CA LEU A 196 -7.35 -16.47 -5.77
C LEU A 196 -5.91 -15.94 -5.66
N TYR A 197 -5.04 -16.64 -4.94
CA TYR A 197 -3.64 -16.26 -4.69
C TYR A 197 -2.72 -17.44 -4.99
N THR A 198 -1.54 -17.19 -5.53
CA THR A 198 -0.52 -18.25 -5.72
C THR A 198 0.20 -18.57 -4.42
N GLU A 199 0.27 -17.60 -3.52
CA GLU A 199 0.90 -17.71 -2.21
C GLU A 199 -0.03 -18.36 -1.18
N ARG A 200 0.54 -19.01 -0.17
CA ARG A 200 -0.20 -19.41 1.04
C ARG A 200 -0.50 -18.18 1.89
N VAL A 201 -1.75 -18.03 2.31
CA VAL A 201 -2.21 -16.87 3.07
C VAL A 201 -1.88 -17.03 4.55
N VAL A 202 -1.15 -16.05 5.11
CA VAL A 202 -0.93 -15.89 6.55
C VAL A 202 -1.73 -14.68 7.02
N ARG A 203 -2.67 -14.89 7.93
CA ARG A 203 -3.56 -13.84 8.44
C ARG A 203 -3.08 -13.31 9.78
N LEU A 204 -2.86 -12.01 9.84
CA LEU A 204 -2.66 -11.23 11.05
C LEU A 204 -4.00 -10.62 11.49
N PRO A 205 -4.13 -10.08 12.70
CA PRO A 205 -5.33 -9.32 13.09
C PRO A 205 -5.60 -8.10 12.20
N CYS A 206 -4.55 -7.42 11.75
CA CYS A 206 -4.54 -6.41 10.70
C CYS A 206 -3.24 -6.57 9.90
N TYR A 207 -3.32 -6.59 8.58
CA TYR A 207 -2.13 -6.83 7.75
C TYR A 207 -1.23 -5.59 7.63
N GLN A 208 -1.81 -4.39 7.74
CA GLN A 208 -1.07 -3.15 7.59
C GLN A 208 -0.55 -2.68 8.95
N PRO A 209 0.77 -2.50 9.10
CA PRO A 209 1.33 -1.94 10.31
C PRO A 209 1.03 -0.44 10.41
N ASN A 210 1.16 0.12 11.61
CA ASN A 210 1.15 1.55 11.83
C ASN A 210 2.23 1.92 12.85
N ASP A 211 2.91 3.04 12.61
CA ASP A 211 3.93 3.53 13.53
C ASP A 211 3.28 4.37 14.64
N ARG A 212 3.54 3.99 15.89
CA ARG A 212 3.02 4.69 17.08
C ARG A 212 3.63 6.07 17.29
N LEU A 213 4.75 6.39 16.64
CA LEU A 213 5.46 7.67 16.75
C LEU A 213 5.16 8.61 15.59
N ARG A 214 4.13 8.32 14.80
CA ARG A 214 3.68 9.22 13.73
C ARG A 214 3.26 10.57 14.32
N PRO A 215 3.53 11.70 13.62
CA PRO A 215 3.07 13.01 14.05
C PRO A 215 1.54 13.04 14.20
N THR A 216 1.07 13.79 15.23
CA THR A 216 -0.36 14.04 15.47
C THR A 216 -0.72 15.51 15.31
N GLY A 217 0.21 16.35 14.86
CA GLY A 217 -0.02 17.78 14.64
C GLY A 217 1.17 18.47 14.02
N ALA A 218 0.98 19.72 13.64
CA ALA A 218 2.01 20.64 13.15
C ALA A 218 1.98 21.95 13.94
N ASP A 219 3.09 22.66 13.94
CA ASP A 219 3.20 23.99 14.51
C ASP A 219 3.75 24.95 13.42
N PRO A 220 2.97 25.98 13.05
CA PRO A 220 1.62 26.29 13.53
C PRO A 220 0.57 25.26 13.10
N ALA A 221 -0.50 25.11 13.89
CA ALA A 221 -1.64 24.27 13.54
C ALA A 221 -2.33 24.80 12.27
N PRO A 222 -2.78 23.94 11.33
CA PRO A 222 -3.49 24.37 10.14
C PRO A 222 -4.86 24.97 10.51
N THR A 223 -5.34 25.90 9.68
CA THR A 223 -6.68 26.48 9.81
C THR A 223 -7.47 26.29 8.53
N ARG A 224 -8.81 26.22 8.64
CA ARG A 224 -9.70 26.15 7.44
C ARG A 224 -9.46 27.32 6.49
N ARG A 225 -9.33 28.53 7.01
CA ARG A 225 -9.03 29.71 6.22
C ARG A 225 -7.73 29.60 5.40
N ALA A 226 -6.64 29.13 6.04
CA ALA A 226 -5.35 28.95 5.35
C ALA A 226 -5.41 27.82 4.30
N ALA A 227 -6.27 26.82 4.52
CA ALA A 227 -6.51 25.72 3.59
C ALA A 227 -7.51 26.06 2.46
N GLY A 228 -8.10 27.26 2.47
CA GLY A 228 -9.14 27.68 1.52
C GLY A 228 -10.49 26.98 1.74
N LEU A 229 -10.74 26.50 2.96
CA LEU A 229 -11.98 25.82 3.35
C LEU A 229 -12.91 26.83 4.05
N PRO A 230 -14.24 26.77 3.79
CA PRO A 230 -15.21 27.55 4.55
C PRO A 230 -15.24 27.14 6.02
N GLU A 231 -15.41 28.10 6.93
CA GLU A 231 -15.37 27.85 8.38
C GLU A 231 -16.51 26.93 8.85
N ASP A 232 -17.72 27.13 8.35
CA ASP A 232 -18.94 26.44 8.79
C ASP A 232 -19.36 25.27 7.84
N ALA A 233 -18.50 24.88 6.87
CA ALA A 233 -18.80 23.81 5.92
C ALA A 233 -18.58 22.43 6.54
N THR A 234 -19.39 21.45 6.10
CA THR A 234 -19.00 20.05 6.22
C THR A 234 -17.88 19.76 5.20
N VAL A 235 -16.72 19.35 5.69
CA VAL A 235 -15.55 19.08 4.87
C VAL A 235 -15.40 17.57 4.65
N PHE A 236 -15.81 17.10 3.49
CA PHE A 236 -15.50 15.76 3.01
C PHE A 236 -14.08 15.77 2.43
N CYS A 237 -13.23 14.82 2.77
CA CYS A 237 -11.89 14.76 2.20
C CYS A 237 -11.60 13.43 1.50
N CYS A 238 -10.74 13.47 0.48
CA CYS A 238 -10.10 12.30 -0.11
C CYS A 238 -8.72 12.70 -0.62
N PHE A 239 -7.67 12.24 0.07
CA PHE A 239 -6.30 12.53 -0.35
C PHE A 239 -5.66 11.36 -1.10
N ASN A 240 -6.46 10.47 -1.66
CA ASN A 240 -6.00 9.47 -2.62
C ASN A 240 -5.48 10.14 -3.89
N GLY A 241 -4.52 9.47 -4.56
CA GLY A 241 -4.09 9.90 -5.88
C GLY A 241 -5.27 9.92 -6.86
N THR A 242 -5.30 10.93 -7.72
CA THR A 242 -6.45 11.20 -8.63
C THR A 242 -6.74 10.06 -9.60
N GLN A 243 -5.77 9.17 -9.88
CA GLN A 243 -5.97 7.96 -10.69
C GLN A 243 -6.95 6.96 -10.06
N LYS A 244 -7.23 7.07 -8.75
CA LYS A 244 -8.22 6.25 -8.05
C LYS A 244 -9.64 6.82 -8.12
N ILE A 245 -9.79 8.06 -8.57
CA ILE A 245 -11.09 8.74 -8.68
C ILE A 245 -11.74 8.32 -10.01
N THR A 246 -12.53 7.27 -9.96
CA THR A 246 -13.29 6.80 -11.13
C THR A 246 -14.55 7.66 -11.36
N PRO A 247 -15.11 7.69 -12.59
CA PRO A 247 -16.38 8.38 -12.86
C PRO A 247 -17.49 7.97 -11.90
N PHE A 248 -17.58 6.68 -11.59
CA PHE A 248 -18.58 6.12 -10.68
C PHE A 248 -18.44 6.66 -9.24
N VAL A 249 -17.22 6.75 -8.72
CA VAL A 249 -16.94 7.32 -7.39
C VAL A 249 -17.25 8.82 -7.39
N PHE A 250 -16.79 9.52 -8.42
CA PHE A 250 -17.00 10.97 -8.53
C PHE A 250 -18.47 11.34 -8.61
N GLU A 251 -19.28 10.62 -9.41
CA GLU A 251 -20.72 10.81 -9.48
C GLU A 251 -21.39 10.65 -8.11
N ARG A 252 -20.98 9.65 -7.34
CA ARG A 252 -21.48 9.43 -5.97
C ARG A 252 -21.16 10.61 -5.06
N TRP A 253 -19.93 11.12 -5.10
CA TRP A 253 -19.55 12.29 -4.33
C TRP A 253 -20.35 13.54 -4.74
N MET A 254 -20.69 13.69 -6.01
CA MET A 254 -21.54 14.78 -6.47
C MET A 254 -22.98 14.65 -5.93
N ARG A 255 -23.49 13.43 -5.74
CA ARG A 255 -24.78 13.22 -5.06
C ARG A 255 -24.70 13.63 -3.59
N ILE A 256 -23.67 13.20 -2.87
CA ILE A 256 -23.44 13.61 -1.47
C ILE A 256 -23.38 15.15 -1.36
N LEU A 257 -22.62 15.81 -2.21
CA LEU A 257 -22.54 17.27 -2.20
C LEU A 257 -23.88 17.94 -2.51
N ARG A 258 -24.73 17.34 -3.34
CA ARG A 258 -26.08 17.86 -3.61
C ARG A 258 -26.98 17.79 -2.37
N ASP A 259 -26.88 16.69 -1.63
CA ASP A 259 -27.69 16.44 -0.43
C ASP A 259 -27.17 17.19 0.81
N VAL A 260 -25.93 17.70 0.75
CA VAL A 260 -25.31 18.52 1.80
C VAL A 260 -24.96 19.92 1.24
N PRO A 261 -25.90 20.88 1.15
CA PRO A 261 -25.72 22.16 0.44
C PRO A 261 -24.62 22.96 1.03
N GLY A 262 -24.07 23.03 2.03
CA GLY A 262 -22.89 23.75 2.54
C GLY A 262 -21.59 22.96 2.48
N GLY A 263 -21.64 21.68 2.09
CA GLY A 263 -20.47 20.81 2.11
C GLY A 263 -19.47 21.10 0.99
N VAL A 264 -18.22 20.82 1.23
CA VAL A 264 -17.12 20.90 0.26
C VAL A 264 -16.38 19.56 0.18
N LEU A 265 -15.81 19.28 -0.99
CA LEU A 265 -14.96 18.10 -1.22
C LEU A 265 -13.50 18.55 -1.32
N TRP A 266 -12.68 18.11 -0.39
CA TRP A 266 -11.27 18.47 -0.29
C TRP A 266 -10.39 17.34 -0.81
N LEU A 267 -9.78 17.56 -1.97
CA LEU A 267 -9.00 16.56 -2.71
C LEU A 267 -7.50 16.90 -2.66
N LEU A 268 -6.66 15.90 -2.88
CA LEU A 268 -5.24 16.15 -3.10
C LEU A 268 -5.06 16.84 -4.46
N LYS A 269 -4.32 17.95 -4.49
CA LYS A 269 -3.96 18.66 -5.71
C LYS A 269 -3.12 17.76 -6.63
N SER A 270 -3.50 17.70 -7.91
CA SER A 270 -2.75 17.04 -8.97
C SER A 270 -2.13 18.09 -9.90
N CYS A 271 -2.16 17.87 -11.21
CA CYS A 271 -1.85 18.91 -12.17
C CYS A 271 -3.10 19.77 -12.46
N GLU A 272 -2.87 20.97 -12.98
CA GLU A 272 -3.95 21.94 -13.22
C GLU A 272 -5.04 21.39 -14.15
N GLU A 273 -4.65 20.63 -15.17
CA GLU A 273 -5.59 20.04 -16.13
C GLU A 273 -6.55 19.04 -15.48
N VAL A 274 -6.04 18.27 -14.51
CA VAL A 274 -6.88 17.30 -13.76
C VAL A 274 -7.82 18.04 -12.83
N ASP A 275 -7.34 19.06 -12.11
CA ASP A 275 -8.14 19.87 -11.19
C ASP A 275 -9.27 20.59 -11.94
N LEU A 276 -8.95 21.21 -13.10
CA LEU A 276 -9.93 21.85 -13.97
C LEU A 276 -10.97 20.88 -14.54
N ARG A 277 -10.53 19.68 -14.94
CA ARG A 277 -11.42 18.62 -15.42
C ARG A 277 -12.40 18.16 -14.34
N LEU A 278 -11.94 17.94 -13.11
CA LEU A 278 -12.80 17.57 -12.00
C LEU A 278 -13.84 18.68 -11.70
N ARG A 279 -13.41 19.95 -11.71
CA ARG A 279 -14.32 21.10 -11.56
C ARG A 279 -15.35 21.16 -12.69
N GLY A 280 -14.94 20.88 -13.93
CA GLY A 280 -15.86 20.80 -15.08
C GLY A 280 -16.91 19.70 -14.94
N HIS A 281 -16.52 18.52 -14.44
CA HIS A 281 -17.45 17.42 -14.15
C HIS A 281 -18.38 17.77 -12.99
N ALA A 282 -17.93 18.49 -11.97
CA ALA A 282 -18.78 18.96 -10.88
C ALA A 282 -19.83 19.95 -11.39
N ALA A 283 -19.43 20.93 -12.22
CA ALA A 283 -20.35 21.88 -12.85
C ALA A 283 -21.41 21.16 -13.71
N ALA A 284 -21.00 20.18 -14.51
CA ALA A 284 -21.92 19.37 -15.32
C ALA A 284 -22.90 18.55 -14.45
N ALA A 285 -22.53 18.20 -13.23
CA ALA A 285 -23.39 17.54 -12.24
C ALA A 285 -24.27 18.54 -11.43
N GLY A 286 -24.19 19.84 -11.72
CA GLY A 286 -24.94 20.88 -11.00
C GLY A 286 -24.32 21.29 -9.66
N ILE A 287 -23.05 20.98 -9.42
CA ILE A 287 -22.31 21.37 -8.23
C ILE A 287 -21.37 22.54 -8.58
N ALA A 288 -21.42 23.61 -7.77
CA ALA A 288 -20.53 24.75 -7.94
C ALA A 288 -19.07 24.32 -7.88
N PRO A 289 -18.22 24.63 -8.88
CA PRO A 289 -16.83 24.19 -8.96
C PRO A 289 -15.96 24.57 -7.76
N GLU A 290 -16.30 25.65 -7.07
CA GLU A 290 -15.64 26.17 -5.88
C GLU A 290 -15.80 25.26 -4.67
N ARG A 291 -16.80 24.38 -4.69
CA ARG A 291 -17.00 23.35 -3.65
C ARG A 291 -16.00 22.20 -3.76
N LEU A 292 -15.20 22.14 -4.84
CA LEU A 292 -14.04 21.28 -4.94
C LEU A 292 -12.80 22.11 -4.55
N VAL A 293 -12.24 21.82 -3.39
CA VAL A 293 -11.02 22.44 -2.86
C VAL A 293 -9.84 21.48 -3.05
N PHE A 294 -8.66 21.99 -3.41
CA PHE A 294 -7.49 21.16 -3.67
C PHE A 294 -6.36 21.49 -2.70
N ALA A 295 -5.95 20.47 -1.93
CA ALA A 295 -4.85 20.54 -0.97
C ALA A 295 -3.50 20.35 -1.69
N PRO A 296 -2.54 21.26 -1.57
CA PRO A 296 -1.22 21.09 -2.16
C PRO A 296 -0.46 19.92 -1.51
N LEU A 297 0.58 19.42 -2.20
CA LEU A 297 1.55 18.51 -1.59
C LEU A 297 2.20 19.19 -0.39
N ALA A 298 2.46 18.42 0.64
CA ALA A 298 3.00 18.89 1.91
C ALA A 298 3.93 17.82 2.51
N THR A 299 4.72 18.20 3.50
CA THR A 299 5.48 17.24 4.30
C THR A 299 4.54 16.25 5.02
N ASN A 300 5.03 15.09 5.41
CA ASN A 300 4.19 14.09 6.11
C ASN A 300 3.52 14.69 7.35
N ARG A 301 4.24 15.49 8.15
CA ARG A 301 3.70 16.16 9.34
C ARG A 301 2.55 17.11 9.00
N GLU A 302 2.72 17.97 8.02
CA GLU A 302 1.68 18.91 7.57
C GLU A 302 0.51 18.17 6.93
N HIS A 303 0.78 17.10 6.16
CA HIS A 303 -0.25 16.26 5.58
C HIS A 303 -1.11 15.60 6.64
N LEU A 304 -0.53 15.05 7.70
CA LEU A 304 -1.27 14.49 8.81
C LEU A 304 -2.07 15.58 9.54
N ALA A 305 -1.43 16.69 9.88
CA ALA A 305 -2.09 17.76 10.64
C ALA A 305 -3.34 18.32 9.95
N ARG A 306 -3.35 18.39 8.58
CA ARG A 306 -4.52 18.91 7.84
C ARG A 306 -5.79 18.09 8.02
N TYR A 307 -5.70 16.80 8.36
CA TYR A 307 -6.89 15.98 8.60
C TYR A 307 -7.77 16.53 9.72
N ALA A 308 -7.21 17.27 10.70
CA ALA A 308 -7.98 17.92 11.73
C ALA A 308 -9.00 18.97 11.22
N LEU A 309 -8.93 19.37 9.95
CA LEU A 309 -9.86 20.29 9.30
C LEU A 309 -11.01 19.57 8.58
N ALA A 310 -10.93 18.25 8.43
CA ALA A 310 -11.91 17.41 7.73
C ALA A 310 -12.88 16.75 8.72
N ASP A 311 -14.11 16.51 8.26
CA ASP A 311 -15.16 15.89 9.06
C ASP A 311 -15.34 14.40 8.69
N LEU A 312 -15.14 14.03 7.42
CA LEU A 312 -15.30 12.66 6.93
C LEU A 312 -14.38 12.40 5.74
N PHE A 313 -13.69 11.27 5.75
CA PHE A 313 -12.94 10.79 4.59
C PHE A 313 -13.85 9.91 3.72
N LEU A 314 -13.92 10.22 2.43
CA LEU A 314 -14.67 9.44 1.43
C LEU A 314 -13.70 8.57 0.64
N ASP A 315 -13.86 7.24 0.73
CA ASP A 315 -12.99 6.29 0.05
C ASP A 315 -13.26 6.20 -1.45
N THR A 316 -12.27 5.71 -2.19
CA THR A 316 -12.33 5.46 -3.64
C THR A 316 -12.59 3.98 -3.96
N ALA A 317 -13.05 3.69 -5.17
CA ALA A 317 -13.26 2.34 -5.69
C ALA A 317 -12.97 2.29 -7.21
N PRO A 318 -12.48 1.16 -7.71
CA PRO A 318 -12.22 -0.13 -7.09
C PRO A 318 -10.93 -0.19 -6.24
N TYR A 319 -9.99 0.73 -6.42
CA TYR A 319 -8.78 0.82 -5.61
C TYR A 319 -9.04 1.77 -4.43
N GLY A 320 -9.21 1.21 -3.24
CA GLY A 320 -9.48 1.94 -2.01
C GLY A 320 -8.27 2.71 -1.45
N ALA A 321 -8.51 3.45 -0.38
CA ALA A 321 -7.49 4.11 0.41
C ALA A 321 -6.71 3.07 1.24
N HIS A 322 -5.40 3.20 1.26
CA HIS A 322 -4.50 2.38 2.07
C HIS A 322 -3.83 3.27 3.13
N THR A 323 -2.64 3.80 2.84
CA THR A 323 -1.95 4.73 3.76
C THR A 323 -2.80 5.94 4.08
N THR A 324 -3.54 6.49 3.10
CA THR A 324 -4.41 7.66 3.30
C THR A 324 -5.60 7.38 4.23
N ALA A 325 -6.13 6.14 4.24
CA ALA A 325 -7.12 5.73 5.24
C ALA A 325 -6.49 5.60 6.62
N SER A 326 -5.29 4.99 6.71
CA SER A 326 -4.53 4.93 7.96
C SER A 326 -4.20 6.31 8.50
N ASP A 327 -3.87 7.27 7.61
CA ASP A 327 -3.61 8.67 7.97
C ASP A 327 -4.85 9.34 8.57
N ALA A 328 -6.01 9.20 7.89
CA ALA A 328 -7.28 9.75 8.36
C ALA A 328 -7.67 9.18 9.73
N LEU A 329 -7.65 7.85 9.88
CA LEU A 329 -7.98 7.17 11.13
C LEU A 329 -7.00 7.54 12.26
N TRP A 330 -5.70 7.66 11.96
CA TRP A 330 -4.68 8.10 12.92
C TRP A 330 -4.96 9.51 13.45
N MET A 331 -5.46 10.38 12.60
CA MET A 331 -5.79 11.76 12.93
C MET A 331 -7.22 11.94 13.46
N GLY A 332 -7.96 10.85 13.69
CA GLY A 332 -9.30 10.85 14.27
C GLY A 332 -10.42 11.19 13.28
N VAL A 333 -10.15 11.14 11.97
CA VAL A 333 -11.19 11.37 10.94
C VAL A 333 -11.82 10.04 10.57
N PRO A 334 -13.15 9.87 10.68
CA PRO A 334 -13.84 8.67 10.26
C PRO A 334 -13.69 8.47 8.74
N VAL A 335 -13.63 7.20 8.31
CA VAL A 335 -13.43 6.82 6.91
C VAL A 335 -14.59 5.98 6.44
N LEU A 336 -15.37 6.52 5.50
CA LEU A 336 -16.50 5.81 4.88
C LEU A 336 -15.99 4.99 3.69
N THR A 337 -16.29 3.69 3.63
CA THR A 337 -15.82 2.79 2.57
C THR A 337 -16.84 1.73 2.19
N VAL A 338 -16.73 1.23 0.95
CA VAL A 338 -17.46 0.06 0.45
C VAL A 338 -16.42 -0.96 -0.01
N PRO A 339 -16.25 -2.11 0.66
CA PRO A 339 -15.27 -3.11 0.24
C PRO A 339 -15.69 -3.76 -1.08
N GLY A 340 -14.74 -3.91 -1.99
CA GLY A 340 -14.91 -4.70 -3.21
C GLY A 340 -14.49 -6.17 -3.01
N ARG A 341 -14.09 -6.82 -4.12
CA ARG A 341 -13.74 -8.25 -4.15
C ARG A 341 -12.25 -8.50 -4.03
N GLY A 342 -11.42 -7.66 -4.67
CA GLY A 342 -9.97 -7.81 -4.70
C GLY A 342 -9.28 -7.22 -3.47
N PHE A 343 -8.02 -7.59 -3.24
CA PHE A 343 -7.22 -7.14 -2.09
C PHE A 343 -7.22 -5.60 -1.96
N ALA A 344 -6.84 -4.90 -3.03
CA ALA A 344 -6.73 -3.43 -3.02
C ALA A 344 -8.06 -2.71 -2.72
N ALA A 345 -9.20 -3.35 -3.05
CA ALA A 345 -10.54 -2.82 -2.79
C ALA A 345 -11.03 -3.09 -1.35
N ARG A 346 -10.28 -3.86 -0.55
CA ARG A 346 -10.69 -4.30 0.78
C ARG A 346 -9.83 -3.75 1.91
N VAL A 347 -8.68 -3.16 1.58
CA VAL A 347 -7.73 -2.63 2.56
C VAL A 347 -8.36 -1.56 3.45
N CYS A 348 -9.10 -0.62 2.86
CA CYS A 348 -9.74 0.45 3.64
C CYS A 348 -10.70 -0.13 4.69
N ALA A 349 -11.55 -1.09 4.31
CA ALA A 349 -12.46 -1.76 5.25
C ALA A 349 -11.70 -2.50 6.37
N SER A 350 -10.58 -3.16 6.06
CA SER A 350 -9.72 -3.78 7.07
C SER A 350 -9.25 -2.77 8.12
N LEU A 351 -8.77 -1.61 7.66
CA LEU A 351 -8.27 -0.54 8.55
C LEU A 351 -9.40 0.06 9.40
N VAL A 352 -10.58 0.26 8.83
CA VAL A 352 -11.75 0.76 9.55
C VAL A 352 -12.19 -0.24 10.64
N HIS A 353 -12.20 -1.53 10.33
CA HIS A 353 -12.44 -2.58 11.34
C HIS A 353 -11.36 -2.60 12.43
N ALA A 354 -10.08 -2.49 12.05
CA ALA A 354 -8.97 -2.47 13.01
C ALA A 354 -9.02 -1.22 13.93
N ALA A 355 -9.55 -0.11 13.43
CA ALA A 355 -9.78 1.11 14.22
C ALA A 355 -11.01 1.02 15.15
N GLY A 356 -11.80 -0.06 15.08
CA GLY A 356 -12.99 -0.27 15.91
C GLY A 356 -14.22 0.53 15.47
N ALA A 357 -14.30 0.89 14.18
CA ALA A 357 -15.39 1.71 13.62
C ALA A 357 -16.13 0.99 12.46
N PRO A 358 -16.58 -0.28 12.65
CA PRO A 358 -17.15 -1.09 11.57
C PRO A 358 -18.43 -0.49 10.94
N GLU A 359 -19.13 0.39 11.63
CA GLU A 359 -20.30 1.11 11.15
C GLU A 359 -20.03 2.00 9.92
N PHE A 360 -18.77 2.37 9.67
CA PHE A 360 -18.35 3.12 8.48
C PHE A 360 -18.00 2.22 7.30
N VAL A 361 -18.12 0.89 7.44
CA VAL A 361 -18.00 -0.06 6.33
C VAL A 361 -19.37 -0.34 5.75
N CYS A 362 -19.69 0.32 4.65
CA CYS A 362 -20.99 0.16 3.98
C CYS A 362 -21.12 -1.17 3.28
N SER A 363 -22.32 -1.75 3.32
CA SER A 363 -22.62 -3.04 2.67
C SER A 363 -22.85 -2.93 1.15
N SER A 364 -23.15 -1.74 0.66
CA SER A 364 -23.39 -1.48 -0.77
C SER A 364 -23.04 -0.03 -1.15
N PRO A 365 -22.90 0.23 -2.45
CA PRO A 365 -22.76 1.57 -2.98
C PRO A 365 -23.89 2.54 -2.63
N GLU A 366 -25.11 2.03 -2.46
CA GLU A 366 -26.28 2.82 -2.10
C GLU A 366 -26.28 3.21 -0.62
N ALA A 367 -25.67 2.37 0.21
CA ALA A 367 -25.50 2.64 1.65
C ALA A 367 -24.39 3.65 1.95
N TYR A 368 -23.45 3.80 1.00
CA TYR A 368 -22.35 4.78 1.09
C TYR A 368 -22.88 6.20 0.90
#